data_2c8ade61a0cd7948d3366a24967c56df
#
_entry.id   2c8ade61a0cd7948d3366a24967c56df
#
_cell.length_a   1.000
_cell.length_b   1.000
_cell.length_c   1.000
_cell.angle_alpha   90.00
_cell.angle_beta   90.00
_cell.angle_gamma   90.00
#
_symmetry.space_group_name_H-M   'P 1'
#
loop_
_entity.id
_entity.type
_entity.pdbx_description
1 polymer ?
#
loop_
_entity_poly.entity_id
_entity_poly.type
_entity_poly.pdbx_seq_one_letter_code
_entity_poly.pdbx_strand_id
1 'polypeptide(L)'
;MISTRTISRQVFLFPVLSRIAALYIRFVWMTGHWVIQNLHIPSKLIDEGKPFVACFWHGRMLMIPKAWKFSPHISILISEHRDGILISRTLKHFRIGTISGSSSRGSISALVSMVRALKNGQYVGVTPDGPRGPRMK
;
A
#
# COMPACT_ATOMS: atom_id res chain seq x y z
N MET A 1 -18.28 20.29 15.06
CA MET A 1 -18.82 19.15 15.84
C MET A 1 -19.10 18.01 14.87
N ILE A 2 -18.25 16.99 14.84
CA ILE A 2 -18.48 15.79 14.01
C ILE A 2 -19.48 14.93 14.78
N SER A 3 -20.65 14.68 14.19
CA SER A 3 -21.75 13.95 14.81
C SER A 3 -21.30 12.54 15.23
N THR A 4 -21.56 12.14 16.47
CA THR A 4 -21.30 10.79 17.02
C THR A 4 -21.88 9.67 16.15
N ARG A 5 -22.98 9.91 15.43
CA ARG A 5 -23.58 8.99 14.45
C ARG A 5 -22.68 8.71 13.25
N THR A 6 -21.86 9.67 12.80
CA THR A 6 -20.92 9.49 11.66
C THR A 6 -19.75 8.63 12.06
N ILE A 7 -19.24 8.76 13.28
CA ILE A 7 -18.12 7.94 13.81
C ILE A 7 -18.57 6.48 13.97
N SER A 8 -19.75 6.23 14.51
CA SER A 8 -20.30 4.89 14.71
C SER A 8 -20.48 4.12 13.39
N ARG A 9 -21.02 4.77 12.34
CA ARG A 9 -21.15 4.15 11.00
C ARG A 9 -19.81 3.80 10.37
N GLN A 10 -18.78 4.62 10.55
CA GLN A 10 -17.45 4.37 9.99
C GLN A 10 -16.74 3.21 10.67
N VAL A 11 -16.94 3.04 11.98
CA VAL A 11 -16.35 1.94 12.75
C VAL A 11 -16.86 0.58 12.26
N PHE A 12 -18.13 0.48 11.90
CA PHE A 12 -18.72 -0.76 11.39
C PHE A 12 -18.56 -0.98 9.89
N LEU A 13 -18.66 0.09 9.10
CA LEU A 13 -18.66 -0.02 7.63
C LEU A 13 -17.29 -0.34 7.04
N PHE A 14 -16.23 0.27 7.55
CA PHE A 14 -14.88 0.07 7.00
C PHE A 14 -14.32 -1.35 7.17
N PRO A 15 -14.53 -2.06 8.28
CA PRO A 15 -14.13 -3.47 8.36
C PRO A 15 -14.84 -4.35 7.33
N VAL A 16 -16.13 -4.13 7.10
CA VAL A 16 -16.89 -4.90 6.10
C VAL A 16 -16.41 -4.57 4.69
N LEU A 17 -16.31 -3.28 4.35
CA LEU A 17 -15.83 -2.84 3.04
C LEU A 17 -14.39 -3.33 2.74
N SER A 18 -13.51 -3.28 3.72
CA SER A 18 -12.13 -3.76 3.55
C SER A 18 -12.06 -5.27 3.31
N ARG A 19 -12.94 -6.05 3.92
CA ARG A 19 -13.06 -7.50 3.65
C ARG A 19 -13.60 -7.76 2.25
N ILE A 20 -14.65 -7.04 1.83
CA ILE A 20 -15.19 -7.15 0.46
C ILE A 20 -14.13 -6.79 -0.56
N ALA A 21 -13.41 -5.69 -0.36
CA ALA A 21 -12.31 -5.31 -1.23
C ALA A 21 -11.19 -6.36 -1.29
N ALA A 22 -10.82 -6.94 -0.13
CA ALA A 22 -9.83 -8.01 -0.09
C ALA A 22 -10.29 -9.29 -0.79
N LEU A 23 -11.57 -9.66 -0.67
CA LEU A 23 -12.15 -10.79 -1.37
C LEU A 23 -12.18 -10.54 -2.89
N TYR A 24 -12.56 -9.34 -3.32
CA TYR A 24 -12.52 -8.95 -4.72
C TYR A 24 -11.11 -9.04 -5.31
N ILE A 25 -10.09 -8.53 -4.61
CA ILE A 25 -8.70 -8.64 -5.03
C ILE A 25 -8.29 -10.11 -5.16
N ARG A 26 -8.63 -10.96 -4.18
CA ARG A 26 -8.35 -12.41 -4.25
C ARG A 26 -9.05 -13.08 -5.43
N PHE A 27 -10.31 -12.75 -5.68
CA PHE A 27 -11.05 -13.24 -6.82
C PHE A 27 -10.37 -12.89 -8.14
N VAL A 28 -9.99 -11.63 -8.33
CA VAL A 28 -9.26 -11.19 -9.53
C VAL A 28 -7.91 -11.91 -9.67
N TRP A 29 -7.23 -12.21 -8.55
CA TRP A 29 -6.00 -12.99 -8.59
C TRP A 29 -6.20 -14.44 -9.02
N MET A 30 -7.29 -15.05 -8.57
CA MET A 30 -7.60 -16.45 -8.86
C MET A 30 -8.05 -16.63 -10.31
N THR A 31 -8.77 -15.65 -10.87
CA THR A 31 -9.34 -15.73 -12.22
C THR A 31 -8.45 -15.14 -13.31
N GLY A 32 -7.43 -14.33 -12.94
CA GLY A 32 -6.53 -13.67 -13.88
C GLY A 32 -5.30 -14.52 -14.23
N HIS A 33 -4.81 -14.36 -15.45
CA HIS A 33 -3.51 -14.87 -15.86
C HIS A 33 -2.42 -13.84 -15.55
N TRP A 34 -1.39 -14.27 -14.81
CA TRP A 34 -0.36 -13.38 -14.29
C TRP A 34 1.02 -13.81 -14.77
N VAL A 35 1.68 -12.94 -15.52
CA VAL A 35 3.09 -13.10 -15.92
C VAL A 35 3.90 -12.12 -15.10
N ILE A 36 4.81 -12.62 -14.26
CA ILE A 36 5.72 -11.80 -13.47
C ILE A 36 7.08 -11.86 -14.14
N GLN A 37 7.54 -10.70 -14.58
CA GLN A 37 8.85 -10.58 -15.22
C GLN A 37 9.87 -10.00 -14.22
N ASN A 38 11.16 -10.34 -14.42
CA ASN A 38 12.28 -9.80 -13.66
C ASN A 38 12.22 -9.98 -12.14
N LEU A 39 11.54 -11.03 -11.67
CA LEU A 39 11.41 -11.30 -10.22
C LEU A 39 12.78 -11.49 -9.53
N HIS A 40 13.79 -11.91 -10.29
CA HIS A 40 15.16 -12.09 -9.78
C HIS A 40 15.79 -10.80 -9.25
N ILE A 41 15.40 -9.62 -9.77
CA ILE A 41 15.97 -8.33 -9.35
C ILE A 41 15.63 -8.03 -7.89
N PRO A 42 14.34 -7.96 -7.47
CA PRO A 42 14.01 -7.74 -6.07
C PRO A 42 14.42 -8.92 -5.18
N SER A 43 14.38 -10.18 -5.67
CA SER A 43 14.85 -11.33 -4.89
C SER A 43 16.30 -11.16 -4.48
N LYS A 44 17.17 -10.82 -5.40
CA LYS A 44 18.61 -10.60 -5.12
C LYS A 44 18.83 -9.52 -4.05
N LEU A 45 18.12 -8.39 -4.14
CA LEU A 45 18.25 -7.32 -3.15
C LEU A 45 17.79 -7.77 -1.76
N ILE A 46 16.73 -8.58 -1.70
CA ILE A 46 16.20 -9.14 -0.46
C ILE A 46 17.18 -10.14 0.14
N ASP A 47 17.74 -11.04 -0.66
CA ASP A 47 18.72 -12.04 -0.22
C ASP A 47 20.01 -11.39 0.28
N GLU A 48 20.40 -10.25 -0.30
CA GLU A 48 21.52 -9.43 0.14
C GLU A 48 21.18 -8.53 1.36
N GLY A 49 19.94 -8.58 1.87
CA GLY A 49 19.48 -7.74 2.98
C GLY A 49 19.45 -6.24 2.66
N LYS A 50 19.35 -5.87 1.40
CA LYS A 50 19.34 -4.48 0.93
C LYS A 50 17.91 -3.94 0.86
N PRO A 51 17.48 -3.04 1.75
CA PRO A 51 16.18 -2.40 1.65
C PRO A 51 16.10 -1.50 0.42
N PHE A 52 14.91 -1.43 -0.18
CA PHE A 52 14.68 -0.60 -1.37
C PHE A 52 13.29 0.03 -1.37
N VAL A 53 13.12 1.03 -2.22
CA VAL A 53 11.83 1.64 -2.51
C VAL A 53 11.27 1.04 -3.80
N ALA A 54 10.12 0.39 -3.70
CA ALA A 54 9.36 -0.12 -4.83
C ALA A 54 8.42 0.97 -5.37
N CYS A 55 8.63 1.38 -6.61
CA CYS A 55 7.76 2.36 -7.28
C CYS A 55 6.76 1.64 -8.19
N PHE A 56 5.51 2.06 -8.12
CA PHE A 56 4.44 1.54 -8.99
C PHE A 56 3.42 2.63 -9.32
N TRP A 57 2.76 2.47 -10.45
CA TRP A 57 1.75 3.42 -10.88
C TRP A 57 0.50 3.35 -10.00
N HIS A 58 -0.06 4.49 -9.62
CA HIS A 58 -1.25 4.57 -8.77
C HIS A 58 -2.43 3.74 -9.34
N GLY A 59 -2.64 3.80 -10.65
CA GLY A 59 -3.66 2.99 -11.32
C GLY A 59 -3.43 1.47 -11.30
N ARG A 60 -2.27 0.99 -10.84
CA ARG A 60 -1.93 -0.44 -10.70
C ARG A 60 -1.93 -0.92 -9.24
N MET A 61 -2.27 -0.04 -8.31
CA MET A 61 -2.18 -0.29 -6.86
C MET A 61 -2.98 -1.53 -6.41
N LEU A 62 -4.10 -1.86 -7.08
CA LEU A 62 -4.93 -3.02 -6.77
C LEU A 62 -4.15 -4.35 -6.84
N MET A 63 -3.10 -4.42 -7.66
CA MET A 63 -2.31 -5.65 -7.90
C MET A 63 -1.07 -5.77 -7.02
N ILE A 64 -0.76 -4.77 -6.21
CA ILE A 64 0.42 -4.80 -5.33
C ILE A 64 0.47 -6.04 -4.45
N PRO A 65 -0.63 -6.45 -3.78
CA PRO A 65 -0.60 -7.64 -2.96
C PRO A 65 -0.21 -8.91 -3.74
N LYS A 66 -0.49 -8.98 -5.04
CA LYS A 66 -0.09 -10.11 -5.90
C LYS A 66 1.37 -10.00 -6.34
N ALA A 67 1.83 -8.78 -6.61
CA ALA A 67 3.20 -8.53 -7.04
C ALA A 67 4.20 -8.77 -5.91
N TRP A 68 3.85 -8.43 -4.67
CA TRP A 68 4.72 -8.64 -3.51
C TRP A 68 4.53 -10.03 -2.92
N LYS A 69 5.40 -10.95 -3.31
CA LYS A 69 5.39 -12.36 -2.84
C LYS A 69 6.49 -12.67 -1.81
N PHE A 70 7.23 -11.66 -1.39
CA PHE A 70 8.38 -11.85 -0.52
C PHE A 70 7.98 -11.93 0.95
N SER A 71 8.77 -12.68 1.74
CA SER A 71 8.56 -12.83 3.17
C SER A 71 8.75 -11.53 3.96
N PRO A 72 9.75 -10.68 3.67
CA PRO A 72 9.84 -9.40 4.36
C PRO A 72 8.65 -8.52 4.05
N HIS A 73 8.17 -7.81 5.09
CA HIS A 73 7.01 -6.93 4.96
C HIS A 73 7.37 -5.67 4.18
N ILE A 74 6.51 -5.28 3.26
CA ILE A 74 6.55 -3.98 2.60
C ILE A 74 5.52 -3.05 3.25
N SER A 75 5.87 -1.78 3.39
CA SER A 75 4.97 -0.72 3.84
C SER A 75 4.70 0.26 2.71
N ILE A 76 3.44 0.48 2.36
CA ILE A 76 3.05 1.36 1.25
C ILE A 76 2.69 2.73 1.80
N LEU A 77 3.23 3.77 1.15
CA LEU A 77 2.86 5.16 1.45
C LEU A 77 1.43 5.41 0.99
N ILE A 78 0.58 5.83 1.93
CA ILE A 78 -0.82 6.13 1.67
C ILE A 78 -1.21 7.51 2.20
N SER A 79 -2.29 8.07 1.63
CA SER A 79 -2.88 9.32 2.12
C SER A 79 -3.57 9.12 3.46
N GLU A 80 -3.62 10.16 4.29
CA GLU A 80 -4.37 10.20 5.55
C GLU A 80 -5.87 10.41 5.37
N HIS A 81 -6.34 10.62 4.13
CA HIS A 81 -7.77 10.78 3.85
C HIS A 81 -8.55 9.47 4.05
N ARG A 82 -9.89 9.58 4.06
CA ARG A 82 -10.81 8.46 4.32
C ARG A 82 -10.54 7.24 3.42
N ASP A 83 -10.23 7.50 2.15
CA ASP A 83 -9.91 6.44 1.20
C ASP A 83 -8.61 5.69 1.58
N GLY A 84 -7.61 6.41 2.07
CA GLY A 84 -6.37 5.83 2.59
C GLY A 84 -6.62 4.90 3.79
N ILE A 85 -7.57 5.24 4.67
CA ILE A 85 -7.94 4.38 5.80
C ILE A 85 -8.54 3.06 5.31
N LEU A 86 -9.42 3.10 4.30
CA LEU A 86 -10.01 1.90 3.71
C LEU A 86 -8.93 1.05 3.02
N ILE A 87 -8.04 1.69 2.25
CA ILE A 87 -6.90 1.03 1.60
C ILE A 87 -6.00 0.37 2.65
N SER A 88 -5.63 1.09 3.71
CA SER A 88 -4.80 0.54 4.80
C SER A 88 -5.43 -0.71 5.42
N ARG A 89 -6.72 -0.68 5.72
CA ARG A 89 -7.44 -1.83 6.27
C ARG A 89 -7.49 -3.00 5.27
N THR A 90 -7.65 -2.71 3.98
CA THR A 90 -7.65 -3.73 2.93
C THR A 90 -6.26 -4.39 2.81
N LEU A 91 -5.19 -3.60 2.80
CA LEU A 91 -3.82 -4.08 2.68
C LEU A 91 -3.40 -4.96 3.87
N LYS A 92 -3.92 -4.70 5.08
CA LYS A 92 -3.70 -5.57 6.26
C LYS A 92 -4.14 -7.02 6.04
N HIS A 93 -5.17 -7.27 5.24
CA HIS A 93 -5.59 -8.64 4.89
C HIS A 93 -4.55 -9.39 4.04
N PHE A 94 -3.57 -8.70 3.50
CA PHE A 94 -2.46 -9.23 2.72
C PHE A 94 -1.10 -9.11 3.41
N ARG A 95 -1.10 -8.75 4.70
CA ARG A 95 0.12 -8.52 5.51
C ARG A 95 1.02 -7.41 4.95
N ILE A 96 0.43 -6.45 4.26
CA ILE A 96 1.12 -5.26 3.77
C ILE A 96 0.92 -4.13 4.78
N GLY A 97 2.03 -3.53 5.20
CA GLY A 97 2.05 -2.37 6.09
C GLY A 97 1.68 -1.09 5.34
N THR A 98 1.43 -0.02 6.10
CA THR A 98 1.18 1.29 5.52
C THR A 98 1.90 2.38 6.31
N ILE A 99 2.45 3.35 5.60
CA ILE A 99 3.00 4.59 6.13
C ILE A 99 2.03 5.69 5.75
N SER A 100 1.49 6.38 6.74
CA SER A 100 0.59 7.51 6.50
C SER A 100 1.37 8.78 6.24
N GLY A 101 0.98 9.53 5.21
CA GLY A 101 1.53 10.84 4.92
C GLY A 101 0.60 11.64 4.03
N SER A 102 0.57 12.96 4.23
CA SER A 102 -0.20 13.88 3.38
C SER A 102 0.73 14.69 2.49
N SER A 103 0.28 14.96 1.26
CA SER A 103 1.04 15.73 0.26
C SER A 103 1.16 17.23 0.59
N SER A 104 0.41 17.75 1.56
CA SER A 104 0.36 19.19 1.82
C SER A 104 1.02 19.64 3.13
N ARG A 105 0.96 18.86 4.20
CA ARG A 105 1.58 19.19 5.50
C ARG A 105 2.36 18.03 6.14
N GLY A 106 2.17 16.81 5.65
CA GLY A 106 2.79 15.59 6.17
C GLY A 106 3.88 15.00 5.27
N SER A 107 4.29 15.69 4.19
CA SER A 107 5.30 15.17 3.26
C SER A 107 6.65 14.91 3.93
N ILE A 108 7.10 15.81 4.80
CA ILE A 108 8.36 15.66 5.53
C ILE A 108 8.26 14.52 6.55
N SER A 109 7.16 14.43 7.31
CA SER A 109 6.97 13.34 8.28
C SER A 109 6.85 11.97 7.60
N ALA A 110 6.19 11.92 6.44
CA ALA A 110 6.12 10.73 5.62
C ALA A 110 7.50 10.31 5.12
N LEU A 111 8.29 11.26 4.60
CA LEU A 111 9.66 11.00 4.14
C LEU A 111 10.54 10.49 5.29
N VAL A 112 10.49 11.12 6.46
CA VAL A 112 11.21 10.68 7.66
C VAL A 112 10.80 9.26 8.06
N SER A 113 9.50 8.95 8.01
CA SER A 113 8.99 7.61 8.32
C SER A 113 9.46 6.56 7.32
N MET A 114 9.49 6.90 6.02
CA MET A 114 10.03 6.04 4.98
C MET A 114 11.53 5.76 5.18
N VAL A 115 12.32 6.82 5.43
CA VAL A 115 13.77 6.68 5.70
C VAL A 115 14.01 5.84 6.93
N ARG A 116 13.22 6.01 7.99
CA ARG A 116 13.30 5.20 9.20
C ARG A 116 12.97 3.73 8.91
N ALA A 117 11.93 3.46 8.12
CA ALA A 117 11.57 2.12 7.72
C ALA A 117 12.72 1.43 6.95
N LEU A 118 13.29 2.13 5.96
CA LEU A 118 14.44 1.62 5.20
C LEU A 118 15.67 1.37 6.09
N LYS A 119 15.99 2.28 7.00
CA LYS A 119 17.10 2.09 7.96
C LYS A 119 16.89 0.87 8.87
N ASN A 120 15.65 0.51 9.16
CA ASN A 120 15.28 -0.69 9.92
C ASN A 120 15.17 -1.96 9.06
N GLY A 121 15.70 -1.94 7.83
CA GLY A 121 15.67 -3.10 6.94
C GLY A 121 14.30 -3.41 6.33
N GLN A 122 13.33 -2.47 6.40
CA GLN A 122 12.00 -2.65 5.81
C GLN A 122 11.98 -2.16 4.37
N TYR A 123 11.03 -2.65 3.60
CA TYR A 123 10.79 -2.24 2.21
C TYR A 123 9.64 -1.25 2.15
N VAL A 124 9.74 -0.27 1.25
CA VAL A 124 8.74 0.79 1.12
C VAL A 124 8.19 0.84 -0.30
N GLY A 125 6.88 0.94 -0.43
CA GLY A 125 6.19 1.11 -1.71
C GLY A 125 5.64 2.52 -1.87
N VAL A 126 5.83 3.13 -3.04
CA VAL A 126 5.33 4.48 -3.35
C VAL A 126 4.67 4.54 -4.72
N THR A 127 3.70 5.45 -4.87
CA THR A 127 3.09 5.79 -6.16
C THR A 127 3.53 7.19 -6.57
N PRO A 128 4.55 7.30 -7.45
CA PRO A 128 5.13 8.61 -7.80
C PRO A 128 4.16 9.52 -8.57
N ASP A 129 3.22 8.94 -9.34
CA ASP A 129 2.20 9.69 -10.07
C ASP A 129 1.05 10.18 -9.18
N GLY A 130 0.87 9.61 -7.97
CA GLY A 130 -0.18 9.98 -7.04
C GLY A 130 -1.61 9.89 -7.61
N PRO A 131 -2.63 10.21 -6.80
CA PRO A 131 -4.04 10.09 -7.23
C PRO A 131 -4.49 11.17 -8.21
N ARG A 132 -3.77 12.30 -8.27
CA ARG A 132 -4.12 13.44 -9.14
C ARG A 132 -3.47 13.39 -10.51
N GLY A 133 -2.51 12.49 -10.70
CA GLY A 133 -1.76 12.36 -11.95
C GLY A 133 -0.80 13.51 -12.26
N PRO A 134 -0.31 13.65 -13.49
CA PRO A 134 -0.73 12.88 -14.68
C PRO A 134 -0.37 11.41 -14.60
N ARG A 135 -1.26 10.54 -15.10
CA ARG A 135 -1.08 9.08 -15.02
C ARG A 135 0.15 8.64 -15.80
N MET A 136 0.98 7.81 -15.17
CA MET A 136 2.13 7.17 -15.79
C MET A 136 3.13 8.15 -16.42
N LYS A 137 3.35 9.31 -15.77
CA LYS A 137 4.36 10.30 -16.15
C LYS A 137 5.22 10.65 -14.97
#